data_725f198cea948c09e4b0e77fc4abd2e7
#
_entry.id   725f198cea948c09e4b0e77fc4abd2e7
#
_cell.length_a   1.000
_cell.length_b   1.000
_cell.length_c   1.000
_cell.angle_alpha   90.00
_cell.angle_beta   90.00
_cell.angle_gamma   90.00
#
_symmetry.space_group_name_H-M   'P 1'
#
loop_
_entity.id
_entity.type
_entity.pdbx_description
1 polymer ?
#
loop_
_entity_poly.entity_id
_entity_poly.type
_entity_poly.pdbx_seq_one_letter_code
_entity_poly.pdbx_strand_id
1 'polypeptide(L)'
;MNILFLGIDLAKNVFQLCGLNQAGKSVYTKRTGRKELLQTLANIPACLIGIEASTGAFYWQRVFEKLGHKVKVISPQYVKPFVRGQKNDGNDAQAIAVALMQPTMQFVPPKSPEQQDIQTLHRARQRIVNHRTATVCQIRGLLLDRGIPIGSAVSRARRAIPLILEDAENGLSSRMRRTIAELYDLFNDLGRRIHFFDKEIETVFRQSEACQRIAKVKGIGPKTATAVVAAIGKGTEFKNGRHFAAWLGLVPRQHSSGDRQVLMNMTIKGDKHLRTLFIYGARAVVRVATNNNDGHMNQWVNQLKERRGFNKTTVAVANKNARIIWSMLRNDTGYQVV
;
A
#
# COMPACT_ATOMS: atom_id res chain seq x y z
N MET A 1 4.65 -20.35 -35.08
CA MET A 1 5.01 -20.50 -33.65
C MET A 1 3.74 -20.19 -32.86
N ASN A 2 3.19 -21.16 -32.13
CA ASN A 2 1.91 -20.94 -31.42
C ASN A 2 2.16 -20.59 -29.96
N ILE A 3 2.44 -19.29 -29.69
CA ILE A 3 2.62 -18.75 -28.34
C ILE A 3 1.24 -18.30 -27.85
N LEU A 4 0.73 -18.93 -26.79
CA LEU A 4 -0.51 -18.54 -26.14
C LEU A 4 -0.27 -17.72 -24.87
N PHE A 5 0.78 -18.07 -24.12
CA PHE A 5 1.15 -17.42 -22.87
C PHE A 5 2.60 -16.95 -22.98
N LEU A 6 2.83 -15.67 -22.73
CA LEU A 6 4.16 -15.06 -22.77
C LEU A 6 4.49 -14.46 -21.42
N GLY A 7 5.46 -15.03 -20.71
CA GLY A 7 6.02 -14.44 -19.50
C GLY A 7 7.15 -13.49 -19.86
N ILE A 8 7.14 -12.30 -19.30
CA ILE A 8 8.19 -11.30 -19.47
C ILE A 8 8.72 -10.89 -18.11
N ASP A 9 9.98 -11.19 -17.85
CA ASP A 9 10.69 -10.61 -16.71
C ASP A 9 11.19 -9.21 -17.10
N LEU A 10 10.75 -8.20 -16.31
CA LEU A 10 10.98 -6.79 -16.57
C LEU A 10 12.20 -6.28 -15.81
N ALA A 11 13.23 -5.87 -16.52
CA ALA A 11 14.34 -5.13 -15.96
C ALA A 11 14.47 -3.72 -16.54
N LYS A 12 15.46 -2.97 -16.13
CA LYS A 12 15.68 -1.60 -16.60
C LYS A 12 16.02 -1.54 -18.08
N ASN A 13 16.93 -2.39 -18.53
CA ASN A 13 17.51 -2.34 -19.88
C ASN A 13 17.40 -3.65 -20.65
N VAL A 14 17.27 -4.77 -19.98
CA VAL A 14 17.26 -6.12 -20.56
C VAL A 14 16.01 -6.85 -20.09
N PHE A 15 15.35 -7.53 -20.99
CA PHE A 15 14.09 -8.25 -20.76
C PHE A 15 14.28 -9.69 -21.16
N GLN A 16 13.76 -10.59 -20.36
CA GLN A 16 13.72 -12.02 -20.69
C GLN A 16 12.30 -12.42 -21.00
N LEU A 17 12.12 -13.09 -22.14
CA LEU A 17 10.83 -13.56 -22.65
C LEU A 17 10.82 -15.08 -22.64
N CYS A 18 9.71 -15.67 -22.20
CA CYS A 18 9.44 -17.10 -22.30
C CYS A 18 8.01 -17.32 -22.78
N GLY A 19 7.85 -17.89 -23.99
CA GLY A 19 6.56 -18.20 -24.60
C GLY A 19 6.20 -19.67 -24.43
N LEU A 20 4.98 -19.93 -23.96
CA LEU A 20 4.43 -21.26 -23.78
C LEU A 20 3.27 -21.51 -24.76
N ASN A 21 3.14 -22.77 -25.25
CA ASN A 21 1.98 -23.23 -25.99
C ASN A 21 0.84 -23.65 -25.05
N GLN A 22 -0.26 -24.14 -25.58
CA GLN A 22 -1.42 -24.60 -24.83
C GLN A 22 -1.10 -25.74 -23.83
N ALA A 23 -0.13 -26.59 -24.15
CA ALA A 23 0.32 -27.66 -23.26
C ALA A 23 1.32 -27.23 -22.19
N GLY A 24 1.63 -25.91 -22.10
CA GLY A 24 2.62 -25.40 -21.16
C GLY A 24 4.09 -25.67 -21.53
N LYS A 25 4.35 -26.15 -22.75
CA LYS A 25 5.72 -26.38 -23.23
C LYS A 25 6.31 -25.07 -23.75
N SER A 26 7.56 -24.77 -23.34
CA SER A 26 8.29 -23.62 -23.84
C SER A 26 8.59 -23.80 -25.34
N VAL A 27 8.10 -22.86 -26.15
CA VAL A 27 8.26 -22.83 -27.61
C VAL A 27 9.01 -21.59 -28.10
N TYR A 28 9.26 -20.66 -27.18
CA TYR A 28 9.96 -19.41 -27.47
C TYR A 28 10.72 -18.93 -26.25
N THR A 29 11.98 -18.58 -26.43
CA THR A 29 12.80 -17.92 -25.41
C THR A 29 13.67 -16.88 -26.10
N LYS A 30 13.66 -15.65 -25.57
CA LYS A 30 14.48 -14.57 -26.11
C LYS A 30 14.89 -13.62 -25.00
N ARG A 31 16.15 -13.22 -25.04
CA ARG A 31 16.68 -12.09 -24.27
C ARG A 31 16.74 -10.88 -25.23
N THR A 32 16.20 -9.73 -24.81
CA THR A 32 16.12 -8.56 -25.70
C THR A 32 16.40 -7.27 -24.93
N GLY A 33 16.94 -6.29 -25.63
CA GLY A 33 17.18 -4.95 -25.10
C GLY A 33 15.91 -4.08 -25.13
N ARG A 34 15.95 -2.97 -24.37
CA ARG A 34 14.81 -2.04 -24.26
C ARG A 34 14.38 -1.45 -25.61
N LYS A 35 15.33 -1.16 -26.51
CA LYS A 35 15.06 -0.59 -27.84
C LYS A 35 14.36 -1.59 -28.77
N GLU A 36 14.70 -2.85 -28.64
CA GLU A 36 14.22 -3.92 -29.53
C GLU A 36 12.95 -4.62 -29.03
N LEU A 37 12.59 -4.41 -27.75
CA LEU A 37 11.48 -5.11 -27.09
C LEU A 37 10.16 -4.92 -27.86
N LEU A 38 9.84 -3.69 -28.26
CA LEU A 38 8.59 -3.39 -28.97
C LEU A 38 8.53 -4.06 -30.34
N GLN A 39 9.62 -4.01 -31.11
CA GLN A 39 9.71 -4.70 -32.38
C GLN A 39 9.62 -6.23 -32.22
N THR A 40 10.24 -6.75 -31.17
CA THR A 40 10.15 -8.18 -30.84
C THR A 40 8.71 -8.61 -30.57
N LEU A 41 7.96 -7.82 -29.78
CA LEU A 41 6.57 -8.12 -29.45
C LEU A 41 5.62 -7.90 -30.63
N ALA A 42 5.86 -6.89 -31.47
CA ALA A 42 5.06 -6.64 -32.67
C ALA A 42 5.12 -7.82 -33.67
N ASN A 43 6.21 -8.60 -33.65
CA ASN A 43 6.37 -9.80 -34.48
C ASN A 43 5.79 -11.08 -33.86
N ILE A 44 5.22 -11.00 -32.65
CA ILE A 44 4.55 -12.13 -31.97
C ILE A 44 3.05 -11.95 -32.15
N PRO A 45 2.30 -12.99 -32.62
CA PRO A 45 0.84 -12.92 -32.68
C PRO A 45 0.23 -12.56 -31.33
N ALA A 46 -0.94 -11.90 -31.36
CA ALA A 46 -1.65 -11.49 -30.14
C ALA A 46 -1.81 -12.68 -29.17
N CYS A 47 -1.28 -12.54 -27.98
CA CYS A 47 -1.26 -13.56 -26.95
C CYS A 47 -1.52 -12.97 -25.56
N LEU A 48 -1.64 -13.84 -24.55
CA LEU A 48 -1.74 -13.41 -23.16
C LEU A 48 -0.33 -13.21 -22.58
N ILE A 49 -0.03 -11.97 -22.18
CA ILE A 49 1.26 -11.61 -21.58
C ILE A 49 1.12 -11.54 -20.06
N GLY A 50 2.04 -12.19 -19.34
CA GLY A 50 2.23 -12.05 -17.90
C GLY A 50 3.47 -11.22 -17.61
N ILE A 51 3.37 -10.30 -16.66
CA ILE A 51 4.49 -9.54 -16.12
C ILE A 51 4.41 -9.51 -14.60
N GLU A 52 5.54 -9.51 -13.93
CA GLU A 52 5.58 -9.38 -12.48
C GLU A 52 5.33 -7.92 -12.06
N ALA A 53 4.59 -7.71 -10.96
CA ALA A 53 4.33 -6.39 -10.39
C ALA A 53 5.62 -5.78 -9.81
N SER A 54 6.32 -5.05 -10.65
CA SER A 54 7.57 -4.35 -10.37
C SER A 54 7.51 -2.89 -10.80
N THR A 55 8.61 -2.16 -10.64
CA THR A 55 8.74 -0.79 -11.17
C THR A 55 8.62 -0.81 -12.68
N GLY A 56 7.68 -0.03 -13.23
CA GLY A 56 7.43 0.04 -14.67
C GLY A 56 6.38 -0.94 -15.20
N ALA A 57 5.89 -1.90 -14.41
CA ALA A 57 4.93 -2.91 -14.87
C ALA A 57 3.68 -2.29 -15.53
N PHE A 58 3.05 -1.29 -14.92
CA PHE A 58 1.86 -0.64 -15.49
C PHE A 58 2.15 0.19 -16.75
N TYR A 59 3.37 0.74 -16.88
CA TYR A 59 3.79 1.37 -18.13
C TYR A 59 3.85 0.34 -19.25
N TRP A 60 4.57 -0.77 -19.02
CA TRP A 60 4.70 -1.83 -20.01
C TRP A 60 3.38 -2.53 -20.30
N GLN A 61 2.51 -2.71 -19.29
CA GLN A 61 1.15 -3.20 -19.52
C GLN A 61 0.44 -2.37 -20.59
N ARG A 62 0.35 -1.05 -20.40
CA ARG A 62 -0.30 -0.16 -21.37
C ARG A 62 0.36 -0.16 -22.76
N VAL A 63 1.68 -0.30 -22.79
CA VAL A 63 2.43 -0.34 -24.06
C VAL A 63 2.14 -1.65 -24.83
N PHE A 64 2.15 -2.79 -24.14
CA PHE A 64 1.90 -4.08 -24.77
C PHE A 64 0.42 -4.26 -25.17
N GLU A 65 -0.50 -3.67 -24.40
CA GLU A 65 -1.92 -3.63 -24.76
C GLU A 65 -2.16 -2.84 -26.05
N LYS A 66 -1.40 -1.75 -26.28
CA LYS A 66 -1.45 -1.00 -27.56
C LYS A 66 -0.93 -1.79 -28.76
N LEU A 67 -0.11 -2.82 -28.54
CA LEU A 67 0.34 -3.76 -29.59
C LEU A 67 -0.68 -4.89 -29.86
N GLY A 68 -1.84 -4.88 -29.17
CA GLY A 68 -2.90 -5.87 -29.36
C GLY A 68 -2.83 -7.09 -28.44
N HIS A 69 -1.86 -7.16 -27.53
CA HIS A 69 -1.77 -8.24 -26.54
C HIS A 69 -2.74 -8.04 -25.37
N LYS A 70 -3.16 -9.12 -24.73
CA LYS A 70 -3.82 -9.07 -23.41
C LYS A 70 -2.75 -9.15 -22.33
N VAL A 71 -2.70 -8.20 -21.40
CA VAL A 71 -1.62 -8.15 -20.39
C VAL A 71 -2.18 -8.33 -18.98
N LYS A 72 -1.52 -9.17 -18.19
CA LYS A 72 -1.84 -9.43 -16.79
C LYS A 72 -0.62 -9.18 -15.92
N VAL A 73 -0.82 -8.41 -14.84
CA VAL A 73 0.22 -8.14 -13.84
C VAL A 73 0.03 -9.10 -12.67
N ILE A 74 1.09 -9.82 -12.28
CA ILE A 74 1.06 -10.83 -11.22
C ILE A 74 1.90 -10.35 -10.05
N SER A 75 1.39 -10.50 -8.82
CA SER A 75 2.18 -10.16 -7.63
C SER A 75 3.36 -11.12 -7.45
N PRO A 76 4.57 -10.65 -7.06
CA PRO A 76 5.76 -11.48 -6.86
C PRO A 76 5.53 -12.72 -5.98
N GLN A 77 4.72 -12.57 -4.94
CA GLN A 77 4.39 -13.67 -4.03
C GLN A 77 3.67 -14.84 -4.71
N TYR A 78 2.99 -14.59 -5.83
CA TYR A 78 2.28 -15.62 -6.60
C TYR A 78 3.11 -16.15 -7.77
N VAL A 79 4.17 -15.49 -8.18
CA VAL A 79 5.15 -15.99 -9.17
C VAL A 79 6.16 -16.92 -8.50
N LYS A 80 6.64 -16.54 -7.30
CA LYS A 80 7.70 -17.25 -6.57
C LYS A 80 7.51 -18.77 -6.46
N PRO A 81 6.31 -19.33 -6.21
CA PRO A 81 6.11 -20.79 -6.13
C PRO A 81 6.39 -21.55 -7.44
N PHE A 82 6.41 -20.86 -8.57
CA PHE A 82 6.64 -21.45 -9.89
C PHE A 82 8.09 -21.33 -10.37
N VAL A 83 8.94 -20.62 -9.65
CA VAL A 83 10.38 -20.54 -9.96
C VAL A 83 11.03 -21.89 -9.66
N ARG A 84 11.63 -22.50 -10.67
CA ARG A 84 12.32 -23.78 -10.58
C ARG A 84 13.84 -23.57 -10.75
N GLY A 85 14.64 -24.27 -9.93
CA GLY A 85 16.08 -24.22 -10.01
C GLY A 85 16.69 -22.94 -9.40
N GLN A 86 17.87 -22.58 -9.88
CA GLN A 86 18.60 -21.40 -9.40
C GLN A 86 17.99 -20.12 -9.99
N LYS A 87 18.14 -19.00 -9.27
CA LYS A 87 17.66 -17.70 -9.71
C LYS A 87 18.42 -17.25 -10.96
N ASN A 88 17.70 -17.13 -12.07
CA ASN A 88 18.15 -16.48 -13.29
C ASN A 88 16.93 -15.92 -14.04
N ASP A 89 17.17 -14.91 -14.88
CA ASP A 89 16.11 -14.18 -15.59
C ASP A 89 15.26 -15.10 -16.48
N GLY A 90 15.84 -16.18 -17.05
CA GLY A 90 15.12 -17.15 -17.86
C GLY A 90 14.11 -17.96 -17.05
N ASN A 91 14.51 -18.41 -15.86
CA ASN A 91 13.62 -19.14 -14.95
C ASN A 91 12.52 -18.24 -14.40
N ASP A 92 12.83 -16.96 -14.17
CA ASP A 92 11.85 -15.97 -13.69
C ASP A 92 10.80 -15.69 -14.78
N ALA A 93 11.20 -15.48 -16.05
CA ALA A 93 10.27 -15.33 -17.17
C ALA A 93 9.42 -16.60 -17.39
N GLN A 94 9.99 -17.79 -17.26
CA GLN A 94 9.25 -19.06 -17.34
C GLN A 94 8.25 -19.19 -16.19
N ALA A 95 8.65 -18.86 -14.96
CA ALA A 95 7.77 -18.89 -13.79
C ALA A 95 6.57 -17.94 -13.96
N ILE A 96 6.78 -16.75 -14.53
CA ILE A 96 5.70 -15.81 -14.86
C ILE A 96 4.74 -16.43 -15.88
N ALA A 97 5.26 -17.06 -16.95
CA ALA A 97 4.43 -17.70 -17.97
C ALA A 97 3.61 -18.87 -17.41
N VAL A 98 4.21 -19.71 -16.56
CA VAL A 98 3.52 -20.83 -15.88
C VAL A 98 2.47 -20.31 -14.89
N ALA A 99 2.79 -19.28 -14.11
CA ALA A 99 1.85 -18.63 -13.20
C ALA A 99 0.63 -18.08 -13.94
N LEU A 100 0.85 -17.48 -15.12
CA LEU A 100 -0.20 -16.93 -15.98
C LEU A 100 -1.23 -17.96 -16.43
N MET A 101 -0.84 -19.22 -16.60
CA MET A 101 -1.70 -20.32 -17.02
C MET A 101 -2.65 -20.80 -15.90
N GLN A 102 -2.40 -20.44 -14.63
CA GLN A 102 -3.17 -20.97 -13.51
C GLN A 102 -4.59 -20.39 -13.46
N PRO A 103 -5.66 -21.22 -13.49
CA PRO A 103 -7.04 -20.72 -13.51
C PRO A 103 -7.43 -19.89 -12.28
N THR A 104 -6.79 -20.15 -11.14
CA THR A 104 -7.06 -19.45 -9.86
C THR A 104 -6.13 -18.28 -9.60
N MET A 105 -5.30 -17.91 -10.58
CA MET A 105 -4.34 -16.81 -10.42
C MET A 105 -5.03 -15.47 -10.14
N GLN A 106 -4.54 -14.77 -9.13
CA GLN A 106 -4.99 -13.44 -8.79
C GLN A 106 -4.07 -12.41 -9.42
N PHE A 107 -4.64 -11.57 -10.26
CA PHE A 107 -3.91 -10.51 -10.93
C PHE A 107 -4.00 -9.19 -10.17
N VAL A 108 -2.96 -8.37 -10.33
CA VAL A 108 -2.98 -6.99 -9.81
C VAL A 108 -3.85 -6.15 -10.75
N PRO A 109 -4.81 -5.38 -10.22
CA PRO A 109 -5.64 -4.50 -11.02
C PRO A 109 -4.79 -3.51 -11.84
N PRO A 110 -5.15 -3.27 -13.12
CA PRO A 110 -4.51 -2.21 -13.90
C PRO A 110 -4.75 -0.86 -13.23
N LYS A 111 -3.75 0.03 -13.34
CA LYS A 111 -3.83 1.39 -12.78
C LYS A 111 -3.67 2.42 -13.87
N SER A 112 -4.55 3.41 -13.85
CA SER A 112 -4.38 4.57 -14.72
C SER A 112 -3.16 5.41 -14.28
N PRO A 113 -2.62 6.28 -15.17
CA PRO A 113 -1.58 7.23 -14.78
C PRO A 113 -1.99 8.08 -13.57
N GLU A 114 -3.21 8.58 -13.54
CA GLU A 114 -3.74 9.41 -12.45
C GLU A 114 -3.75 8.64 -11.11
N GLN A 115 -4.15 7.37 -11.12
CA GLN A 115 -4.09 6.53 -9.94
C GLN A 115 -2.65 6.31 -9.46
N GLN A 116 -1.69 6.17 -10.40
CA GLN A 116 -0.27 6.04 -10.08
C GLN A 116 0.29 7.34 -9.49
N ASP A 117 -0.12 8.51 -10.00
CA ASP A 117 0.28 9.82 -9.51
C ASP A 117 -0.20 10.04 -8.08
N ILE A 118 -1.47 9.73 -7.78
CA ILE A 118 -2.01 9.79 -6.41
C ILE A 118 -1.25 8.84 -5.48
N GLN A 119 -0.93 7.63 -5.92
CA GLN A 119 -0.11 6.71 -5.12
C GLN A 119 1.30 7.26 -4.88
N THR A 120 1.87 7.98 -5.86
CA THR A 120 3.17 8.62 -5.73
C THR A 120 3.15 9.72 -4.68
N LEU A 121 2.10 10.56 -4.63
CA LEU A 121 1.90 11.55 -3.57
C LEU A 121 1.91 10.89 -2.19
N HIS A 122 1.14 9.82 -1.99
CA HIS A 122 1.07 9.09 -0.73
C HIS A 122 2.43 8.49 -0.33
N ARG A 123 3.16 7.88 -1.28
CA ARG A 123 4.47 7.26 -1.04
C ARG A 123 5.53 8.31 -0.69
N ALA A 124 5.56 9.42 -1.44
CA ALA A 124 6.47 10.53 -1.19
C ALA A 124 6.21 11.11 0.20
N ARG A 125 4.95 11.43 0.52
CA ARG A 125 4.55 11.89 1.83
C ARG A 125 4.98 10.94 2.95
N GLN A 126 4.72 9.64 2.81
CA GLN A 126 5.08 8.64 3.83
C GLN A 126 6.59 8.59 4.07
N ARG A 127 7.37 8.66 3.00
CA ARG A 127 8.84 8.74 3.11
C ARG A 127 9.28 9.95 3.93
N ILE A 128 8.73 11.13 3.65
CA ILE A 128 9.07 12.37 4.39
C ILE A 128 8.64 12.27 5.86
N VAL A 129 7.47 11.70 6.15
CA VAL A 129 7.03 11.43 7.54
C VAL A 129 8.00 10.51 8.27
N ASN A 130 8.49 9.46 7.62
CA ASN A 130 9.48 8.55 8.21
C ASN A 130 10.80 9.27 8.50
N HIS A 131 11.29 10.10 7.56
CA HIS A 131 12.50 10.90 7.76
C HIS A 131 12.32 11.86 8.95
N ARG A 132 11.22 12.61 9.02
CA ARG A 132 10.96 13.51 10.16
C ARG A 132 10.94 12.74 11.49
N THR A 133 10.35 11.55 11.50
CA THR A 133 10.33 10.71 12.71
C THR A 133 11.74 10.27 13.10
N ALA A 134 12.55 9.84 12.14
CA ALA A 134 13.94 9.45 12.37
C ALA A 134 14.76 10.64 12.91
N THR A 135 14.64 11.82 12.28
CA THR A 135 15.35 13.03 12.70
C THR A 135 15.01 13.42 14.14
N VAL A 136 13.71 13.45 14.49
CA VAL A 136 13.33 13.82 15.87
C VAL A 136 13.73 12.77 16.90
N CYS A 137 13.76 11.49 16.53
CA CYS A 137 14.26 10.43 17.40
C CYS A 137 15.77 10.56 17.60
N GLN A 138 16.52 10.93 16.57
CA GLN A 138 17.96 11.20 16.67
C GLN A 138 18.24 12.38 17.61
N ILE A 139 17.55 13.51 17.45
CA ILE A 139 17.68 14.68 18.36
C ILE A 139 17.40 14.25 19.80
N ARG A 140 16.34 13.49 20.05
CA ARG A 140 16.00 12.98 21.38
C ARG A 140 17.10 12.13 21.99
N GLY A 141 17.69 11.22 21.20
CA GLY A 141 18.80 10.38 21.65
C GLY A 141 20.01 11.23 22.04
N LEU A 142 20.43 12.14 21.16
CA LEU A 142 21.57 13.04 21.42
C LEU A 142 21.39 13.92 22.67
N LEU A 143 20.18 14.42 22.90
CA LEU A 143 19.88 15.23 24.09
C LEU A 143 19.76 14.38 25.36
N LEU A 144 19.21 13.17 25.25
CA LEU A 144 19.08 12.24 26.37
C LEU A 144 20.46 11.80 26.88
N ASP A 145 21.45 11.59 25.98
CA ASP A 145 22.86 11.30 26.34
C ASP A 145 23.52 12.45 27.12
N ARG A 146 22.89 13.62 27.13
CA ARG A 146 23.29 14.81 27.92
C ARG A 146 22.38 15.07 29.12
N GLY A 147 21.51 14.12 29.47
CA GLY A 147 20.57 14.26 30.58
C GLY A 147 19.38 15.14 30.30
N ILE A 148 19.12 15.56 29.05
CA ILE A 148 18.03 16.43 28.64
C ILE A 148 16.91 15.64 27.97
N PRO A 149 15.86 15.22 28.69
CA PRO A 149 14.77 14.45 28.11
C PRO A 149 13.76 15.33 27.36
N ILE A 150 13.31 14.87 26.18
CA ILE A 150 12.21 15.49 25.42
C ILE A 150 11.05 14.52 25.28
N GLY A 151 9.83 14.98 25.53
CA GLY A 151 8.62 14.17 25.42
C GLY A 151 8.37 13.60 24.01
N SER A 152 7.68 12.45 23.93
CA SER A 152 7.52 11.65 22.71
C SER A 152 6.72 12.32 21.57
N ALA A 153 5.83 13.28 21.88
CA ALA A 153 5.04 13.96 20.85
C ALA A 153 5.90 14.91 19.99
N VAL A 154 5.64 14.92 18.68
CA VAL A 154 6.32 15.82 17.72
C VAL A 154 6.14 17.30 18.10
N SER A 155 4.97 17.67 18.59
CA SER A 155 4.67 19.04 19.06
C SER A 155 5.49 19.45 20.30
N ARG A 156 5.79 18.50 21.19
CA ARG A 156 6.66 18.74 22.35
C ARG A 156 8.10 19.00 21.90
N ALA A 157 8.62 18.19 20.99
CA ALA A 157 9.96 18.41 20.45
C ALA A 157 10.08 19.77 19.76
N ARG A 158 9.10 20.17 18.95
CA ARG A 158 9.10 21.47 18.26
C ARG A 158 9.17 22.65 19.22
N ARG A 159 8.54 22.55 20.40
CA ARG A 159 8.56 23.61 21.41
C ARG A 159 9.81 23.57 22.30
N ALA A 160 10.28 22.39 22.67
CA ALA A 160 11.38 22.23 23.61
C ALA A 160 12.76 22.51 22.99
N ILE A 161 12.99 22.11 21.73
CA ILE A 161 14.34 22.22 21.12
C ILE A 161 14.84 23.66 21.06
N PRO A 162 14.07 24.67 20.63
CA PRO A 162 14.54 26.06 20.65
C PRO A 162 14.96 26.50 22.04
N LEU A 163 14.14 26.23 23.05
CA LEU A 163 14.44 26.61 24.46
C LEU A 163 15.73 25.93 24.96
N ILE A 164 15.96 24.66 24.59
CA ILE A 164 17.19 23.93 24.93
C ILE A 164 18.42 24.56 24.25
N LEU A 165 18.25 25.03 23.00
CA LEU A 165 19.34 25.69 22.27
C LEU A 165 19.67 27.08 22.82
N GLU A 166 18.71 27.78 23.38
CA GLU A 166 18.88 29.10 24.01
C GLU A 166 19.48 29.03 25.45
N ASP A 167 19.24 27.95 26.18
CA ASP A 167 19.71 27.74 27.53
C ASP A 167 21.24 27.54 27.55
N ALA A 168 21.97 28.53 28.02
CA ALA A 168 23.45 28.52 28.09
C ALA A 168 23.99 27.56 29.15
N GLU A 169 23.19 27.23 30.17
CA GLU A 169 23.66 26.48 31.35
C GLU A 169 23.43 24.98 31.31
N ASN A 170 22.79 24.49 30.28
CA ASN A 170 22.42 23.06 30.13
C ASN A 170 23.59 22.11 29.76
N GLY A 171 24.84 22.62 29.81
CA GLY A 171 26.05 21.83 29.59
C GLY A 171 26.31 21.34 28.13
N LEU A 172 25.49 21.79 27.15
CA LEU A 172 25.73 21.47 25.75
C LEU A 172 26.92 22.26 25.20
N SER A 173 27.91 21.56 24.61
CA SER A 173 29.02 22.20 23.90
C SER A 173 28.53 22.96 22.67
N SER A 174 29.29 23.97 22.23
CA SER A 174 28.99 24.75 21.01
C SER A 174 28.87 23.85 19.75
N ARG A 175 29.64 22.75 19.68
CA ARG A 175 29.54 21.77 18.61
C ARG A 175 28.21 21.01 18.64
N MET A 176 27.77 20.59 19.84
CA MET A 176 26.49 19.88 20.00
C MET A 176 25.31 20.80 19.67
N ARG A 177 25.35 22.07 20.15
CA ARG A 177 24.30 23.05 19.81
C ARG A 177 24.16 23.25 18.32
N ARG A 178 25.27 23.45 17.59
CA ARG A 178 25.23 23.59 16.14
C ARG A 178 24.65 22.32 15.46
N THR A 179 25.07 21.13 15.90
CA THR A 179 24.56 19.86 15.34
C THR A 179 23.05 19.72 15.57
N ILE A 180 22.56 20.06 16.77
CA ILE A 180 21.12 20.00 17.07
C ILE A 180 20.35 21.06 16.31
N ALA A 181 20.90 22.27 16.13
CA ALA A 181 20.27 23.33 15.33
C ALA A 181 20.08 22.88 13.86
N GLU A 182 21.09 22.32 13.23
CA GLU A 182 21.00 21.80 11.87
C GLU A 182 19.95 20.67 11.74
N LEU A 183 19.92 19.74 12.70
CA LEU A 183 18.91 18.68 12.72
C LEU A 183 17.50 19.25 12.98
N TYR A 184 17.38 20.32 13.75
CA TYR A 184 16.11 20.98 14.00
C TYR A 184 15.59 21.73 12.75
N ASP A 185 16.48 22.36 12.01
CA ASP A 185 16.14 23.00 10.74
C ASP A 185 15.68 21.97 9.71
N LEU A 186 16.38 20.82 9.60
CA LEU A 186 15.93 19.69 8.78
C LEU A 186 14.56 19.18 9.24
N PHE A 187 14.34 19.02 10.54
CA PHE A 187 13.05 18.60 11.10
C PHE A 187 11.91 19.56 10.70
N ASN A 188 12.15 20.87 10.73
CA ASN A 188 11.18 21.87 10.33
C ASN A 188 10.92 21.86 8.80
N ASP A 189 11.99 21.73 7.98
CA ASP A 189 11.84 21.60 6.53
C ASP A 189 11.01 20.37 6.14
N LEU A 190 11.30 19.21 6.74
CA LEU A 190 10.49 18.01 6.55
C LEU A 190 9.03 18.24 6.95
N GLY A 191 8.78 19.05 8.00
CA GLY A 191 7.44 19.46 8.38
C GLY A 191 6.71 20.27 7.30
N ARG A 192 7.38 21.24 6.69
CA ARG A 192 6.85 22.04 5.56
C ARG A 192 6.53 21.15 4.35
N ARG A 193 7.42 20.22 4.00
CA ARG A 193 7.21 19.28 2.89
C ARG A 193 6.03 18.33 3.12
N ILE A 194 5.84 17.85 4.36
CA ILE A 194 4.66 17.05 4.71
C ILE A 194 3.38 17.86 4.50
N HIS A 195 3.37 19.11 4.90
CA HIS A 195 2.22 20.00 4.71
C HIS A 195 1.90 20.23 3.23
N PHE A 196 2.91 20.39 2.39
CA PHE A 196 2.75 20.45 0.93
C PHE A 196 2.01 19.22 0.41
N PHE A 197 2.49 18.00 0.71
CA PHE A 197 1.83 16.77 0.27
C PHE A 197 0.44 16.59 0.88
N ASP A 198 0.21 17.07 2.10
CA ASP A 198 -1.12 17.06 2.72
C ASP A 198 -2.12 17.94 1.94
N LYS A 199 -1.68 19.10 1.44
CA LYS A 199 -2.49 19.99 0.59
C LYS A 199 -2.80 19.36 -0.78
N GLU A 200 -1.80 18.75 -1.42
CA GLU A 200 -1.99 18.06 -2.69
C GLU A 200 -3.01 16.92 -2.56
N ILE A 201 -2.90 16.09 -1.52
CA ILE A 201 -3.86 15.02 -1.24
C ILE A 201 -5.26 15.59 -0.96
N GLU A 202 -5.37 16.70 -0.25
CA GLU A 202 -6.65 17.38 -0.01
C GLU A 202 -7.28 17.91 -1.30
N THR A 203 -6.46 18.44 -2.22
CA THR A 203 -6.93 18.88 -3.54
C THR A 203 -7.49 17.71 -4.35
N VAL A 204 -6.76 16.59 -4.42
CA VAL A 204 -7.26 15.35 -5.04
C VAL A 204 -8.57 14.89 -4.41
N PHE A 205 -8.67 14.95 -3.08
CA PHE A 205 -9.89 14.58 -2.36
C PHE A 205 -11.08 15.42 -2.78
N ARG A 206 -10.92 16.76 -2.86
CA ARG A 206 -12.00 17.68 -3.23
C ARG A 206 -12.45 17.53 -4.68
N GLN A 207 -11.56 17.10 -5.57
CA GLN A 207 -11.87 16.88 -6.98
C GLN A 207 -12.52 15.52 -7.27
N SER A 208 -12.56 14.60 -6.31
CA SER A 208 -13.06 13.24 -6.50
C SER A 208 -14.34 12.98 -5.73
N GLU A 209 -15.46 12.90 -6.42
CA GLU A 209 -16.76 12.53 -5.82
C GLU A 209 -16.72 11.17 -5.12
N ALA A 210 -16.03 10.19 -5.70
CA ALA A 210 -15.85 8.88 -5.09
C ALA A 210 -15.15 8.99 -3.73
N CYS A 211 -14.08 9.82 -3.63
CA CYS A 211 -13.39 10.06 -2.37
C CYS A 211 -14.29 10.74 -1.35
N GLN A 212 -15.02 11.78 -1.74
CA GLN A 212 -15.94 12.51 -0.86
C GLN A 212 -17.07 11.61 -0.35
N ARG A 213 -17.59 10.76 -1.22
CA ARG A 213 -18.65 9.80 -0.89
C ARG A 213 -18.19 8.80 0.17
N ILE A 214 -17.04 8.14 0.00
CA ILE A 214 -16.54 7.15 0.98
C ILE A 214 -16.04 7.79 2.27
N ALA A 215 -15.66 9.06 2.25
CA ALA A 215 -15.25 9.79 3.46
C ALA A 215 -16.42 10.04 4.45
N LYS A 216 -17.66 9.84 4.03
CA LYS A 216 -18.83 9.85 4.94
C LYS A 216 -18.82 8.68 5.93
N VAL A 217 -18.02 7.63 5.68
CA VAL A 217 -17.82 6.51 6.62
C VAL A 217 -16.94 6.97 7.78
N LYS A 218 -17.43 6.83 9.03
CA LYS A 218 -16.68 7.21 10.24
C LYS A 218 -15.28 6.55 10.27
N GLY A 219 -14.25 7.37 10.46
CA GLY A 219 -12.85 6.92 10.47
C GLY A 219 -12.17 6.90 9.10
N ILE A 220 -12.84 7.36 8.05
CA ILE A 220 -12.28 7.51 6.71
C ILE A 220 -12.15 9.00 6.41
N GLY A 221 -10.93 9.49 6.48
CA GLY A 221 -10.60 10.87 6.10
C GLY A 221 -10.04 10.97 4.68
N PRO A 222 -9.69 12.20 4.22
CA PRO A 222 -9.19 12.45 2.87
C PRO A 222 -8.02 11.55 2.47
N LYS A 223 -7.05 11.32 3.36
CA LYS A 223 -5.89 10.46 3.10
C LYS A 223 -6.28 9.01 2.85
N THR A 224 -7.21 8.47 3.63
CA THR A 224 -7.68 7.09 3.45
C THR A 224 -8.51 6.97 2.19
N ALA A 225 -9.40 7.92 1.94
CA ALA A 225 -10.27 7.92 0.78
C ALA A 225 -9.48 7.96 -0.54
N THR A 226 -8.56 8.93 -0.69
CA THR A 226 -7.72 9.06 -1.89
C THR A 226 -6.80 7.86 -2.09
N ALA A 227 -6.20 7.33 -1.01
CA ALA A 227 -5.35 6.14 -1.09
C ALA A 227 -6.13 4.89 -1.54
N VAL A 228 -7.37 4.69 -1.06
CA VAL A 228 -8.22 3.55 -1.44
C VAL A 228 -8.64 3.67 -2.89
N VAL A 229 -9.18 4.82 -3.33
CA VAL A 229 -9.62 5.03 -4.71
C VAL A 229 -8.45 4.86 -5.69
N ALA A 230 -7.26 5.38 -5.34
CA ALA A 230 -6.07 5.18 -6.14
C ALA A 230 -5.59 3.72 -6.19
N ALA A 231 -5.85 2.93 -5.15
CA ALA A 231 -5.41 1.54 -5.09
C ALA A 231 -6.33 0.58 -5.85
N ILE A 232 -7.65 0.74 -5.75
CA ILE A 232 -8.62 -0.23 -6.23
C ILE A 232 -9.64 0.31 -7.23
N GLY A 233 -9.70 1.63 -7.47
CA GLY A 233 -10.72 2.23 -8.33
C GLY A 233 -12.14 1.81 -7.90
N LYS A 234 -12.87 1.16 -8.81
CA LYS A 234 -14.22 0.59 -8.53
C LYS A 234 -14.20 -0.76 -7.80
N GLY A 235 -13.02 -1.32 -7.48
CA GLY A 235 -12.88 -2.59 -6.77
C GLY A 235 -13.45 -3.80 -7.50
N THR A 236 -13.46 -3.79 -8.83
CA THR A 236 -14.01 -4.85 -9.69
C THR A 236 -13.30 -6.19 -9.56
N GLU A 237 -12.02 -6.16 -9.18
CA GLU A 237 -11.17 -7.34 -9.02
C GLU A 237 -11.50 -8.17 -7.77
N PHE A 238 -12.29 -7.60 -6.86
CA PHE A 238 -12.67 -8.30 -5.63
C PHE A 238 -14.07 -8.90 -5.78
N LYS A 239 -14.21 -10.18 -5.44
CA LYS A 239 -15.50 -10.89 -5.48
C LYS A 239 -16.54 -10.27 -4.55
N ASN A 240 -16.11 -9.77 -3.40
CA ASN A 240 -16.94 -9.14 -2.38
C ASN A 240 -16.08 -8.33 -1.39
N GLY A 241 -16.71 -7.58 -0.49
CA GLY A 241 -16.01 -6.77 0.51
C GLY A 241 -15.18 -7.59 1.51
N ARG A 242 -15.52 -8.88 1.77
CA ARG A 242 -14.69 -9.76 2.60
C ARG A 242 -13.37 -10.08 1.92
N HIS A 243 -13.38 -10.29 0.60
CA HIS A 243 -12.17 -10.49 -0.20
C HIS A 243 -11.27 -9.24 -0.18
N PHE A 244 -11.84 -8.03 -0.30
CA PHE A 244 -11.08 -6.79 -0.16
C PHE A 244 -10.48 -6.62 1.25
N ALA A 245 -11.25 -6.89 2.31
CA ALA A 245 -10.73 -6.83 3.69
C ALA A 245 -9.60 -7.86 3.94
N ALA A 246 -9.70 -9.04 3.35
CA ALA A 246 -8.65 -10.07 3.39
C ALA A 246 -7.40 -9.62 2.62
N TRP A 247 -7.57 -9.00 1.44
CA TRP A 247 -6.48 -8.43 0.66
C TRP A 247 -5.75 -7.32 1.41
N LEU A 248 -6.46 -6.50 2.20
CA LEU A 248 -5.84 -5.52 3.11
C LEU A 248 -5.10 -6.17 4.30
N GLY A 249 -5.29 -7.46 4.53
CA GLY A 249 -4.74 -8.16 5.68
C GLY A 249 -5.45 -7.87 7.00
N LEU A 250 -6.74 -7.47 6.94
CA LEU A 250 -7.58 -7.17 8.12
C LEU A 250 -8.36 -8.40 8.62
N VAL A 251 -7.88 -9.59 8.34
CA VAL A 251 -8.46 -10.87 8.77
C VAL A 251 -7.44 -11.68 9.58
N PRO A 252 -7.87 -12.58 10.47
CA PRO A 252 -6.93 -13.44 11.19
C PRO A 252 -6.24 -14.41 10.22
N ARG A 253 -5.00 -14.79 10.54
CA ARG A 253 -4.38 -15.98 9.96
C ARG A 253 -5.07 -17.20 10.49
N GLN A 254 -5.22 -18.19 9.64
CA GLN A 254 -5.77 -19.49 9.99
C GLN A 254 -4.67 -20.55 9.87
N HIS A 255 -4.58 -21.40 10.87
CA HIS A 255 -3.80 -22.63 10.89
C HIS A 255 -4.72 -23.75 11.36
N SER A 256 -5.29 -24.45 10.39
CA SER A 256 -6.30 -25.49 10.65
C SER A 256 -5.87 -26.77 9.98
N SER A 257 -6.06 -27.89 10.68
CA SER A 257 -5.81 -29.23 10.16
C SER A 257 -6.86 -30.18 10.76
N GLY A 258 -7.48 -31.00 9.92
CA GLY A 258 -8.60 -31.83 10.32
C GLY A 258 -9.74 -30.98 10.88
N ASP A 259 -10.35 -31.42 11.97
CA ASP A 259 -11.47 -30.72 12.62
C ASP A 259 -11.03 -29.55 13.52
N ARG A 260 -9.72 -29.32 13.68
CA ARG A 260 -9.21 -28.27 14.54
C ARG A 260 -9.04 -26.96 13.76
N GLN A 261 -9.86 -25.94 14.10
CA GLN A 261 -9.72 -24.58 13.56
C GLN A 261 -9.00 -23.67 14.56
N VAL A 262 -7.82 -23.19 14.18
CA VAL A 262 -7.02 -22.24 14.99
C VAL A 262 -6.91 -20.92 14.26
N LEU A 263 -7.52 -19.87 14.82
CA LEU A 263 -7.39 -18.50 14.38
C LEU A 263 -6.25 -17.81 15.13
N MET A 264 -5.28 -17.31 14.42
CA MET A 264 -4.11 -16.61 14.95
C MET A 264 -4.27 -15.09 14.87
N ASN A 265 -3.18 -14.37 15.09
CA ASN A 265 -3.13 -12.92 14.92
C ASN A 265 -3.49 -12.49 13.50
N MET A 266 -3.82 -11.21 13.34
CA MET A 266 -4.12 -10.60 12.04
C MET A 266 -3.07 -10.94 11.00
N THR A 267 -3.50 -11.29 9.79
CA THR A 267 -2.57 -11.45 8.65
C THR A 267 -1.98 -10.08 8.30
N ILE A 268 -0.68 -10.02 8.14
CA ILE A 268 0.03 -8.81 7.72
C ILE A 268 0.28 -8.78 6.20
N LYS A 269 -0.32 -9.73 5.46
CA LYS A 269 -0.28 -9.76 3.98
C LYS A 269 -1.03 -8.56 3.39
N GLY A 270 -0.67 -8.17 2.17
CA GLY A 270 -1.31 -7.08 1.45
C GLY A 270 -0.70 -5.70 1.70
N ASP A 271 -1.42 -4.65 1.29
CA ASP A 271 -0.91 -3.27 1.30
C ASP A 271 -0.78 -2.73 2.73
N LYS A 272 0.48 -2.59 3.19
CA LYS A 272 0.80 -2.08 4.52
C LYS A 272 0.33 -0.64 4.73
N HIS A 273 0.42 0.21 3.69
CA HIS A 273 0.05 1.62 3.82
C HIS A 273 -1.45 1.78 4.02
N LEU A 274 -2.26 1.15 3.15
CA LEU A 274 -3.71 1.15 3.29
C LEU A 274 -4.16 0.56 4.61
N ARG A 275 -3.63 -0.60 4.99
CA ARG A 275 -3.96 -1.23 6.28
C ARG A 275 -3.69 -0.28 7.45
N THR A 276 -2.56 0.44 7.43
CA THR A 276 -2.21 1.42 8.47
C THR A 276 -3.22 2.55 8.53
N LEU A 277 -3.66 3.10 7.38
CA LEU A 277 -4.66 4.15 7.31
C LEU A 277 -6.02 3.67 7.87
N PHE A 278 -6.46 2.48 7.48
CA PHE A 278 -7.70 1.89 8.03
C PHE A 278 -7.64 1.69 9.55
N ILE A 279 -6.53 1.18 10.05
CA ILE A 279 -6.34 0.96 11.50
C ILE A 279 -6.32 2.30 12.25
N TYR A 280 -5.64 3.33 11.75
CA TYR A 280 -5.62 4.64 12.42
C TYR A 280 -7.01 5.29 12.43
N GLY A 281 -7.74 5.25 11.33
CA GLY A 281 -9.10 5.74 11.27
C GLY A 281 -10.02 4.98 12.23
N ALA A 282 -9.93 3.64 12.26
CA ALA A 282 -10.69 2.80 13.18
C ALA A 282 -10.34 3.07 14.65
N ARG A 283 -9.05 3.30 14.98
CA ARG A 283 -8.64 3.67 16.35
C ARG A 283 -9.29 4.96 16.82
N ALA A 284 -9.40 5.96 15.93
CA ALA A 284 -10.10 7.20 16.25
C ALA A 284 -11.57 6.94 16.56
N VAL A 285 -12.26 6.13 15.74
CA VAL A 285 -13.66 5.75 15.98
C VAL A 285 -13.84 5.05 17.33
N VAL A 286 -13.01 4.02 17.64
CA VAL A 286 -13.10 3.26 18.90
C VAL A 286 -12.78 4.11 20.12
N ARG A 287 -11.91 5.13 19.98
CA ARG A 287 -11.58 6.06 21.07
C ARG A 287 -12.73 6.98 21.44
N VAL A 288 -13.46 7.50 20.43
CA VAL A 288 -14.55 8.47 20.65
C VAL A 288 -15.92 7.82 20.83
N ALA A 289 -16.04 6.52 20.61
CA ALA A 289 -17.26 5.79 20.88
C ALA A 289 -17.53 5.75 22.39
N THR A 290 -18.64 6.38 22.80
CA THR A 290 -19.13 6.45 24.19
C THR A 290 -20.52 5.85 24.28
N ASN A 291 -20.95 5.45 25.49
CA ASN A 291 -22.24 4.85 25.70
C ASN A 291 -23.42 5.85 25.53
N ASN A 292 -23.13 7.16 25.57
CA ASN A 292 -24.12 8.21 25.40
C ASN A 292 -24.43 8.54 23.92
N ASN A 293 -23.90 7.80 22.99
CA ASN A 293 -24.07 8.08 21.56
C ASN A 293 -24.91 6.96 20.92
N ASP A 294 -26.19 7.22 20.68
CA ASP A 294 -27.25 6.27 20.35
C ASP A 294 -27.16 5.63 18.94
N GLY A 295 -26.12 5.92 18.16
CA GLY A 295 -25.96 5.33 16.83
C GLY A 295 -25.60 3.84 16.90
N HIS A 296 -26.27 3.01 16.11
CA HIS A 296 -26.07 1.55 16.01
C HIS A 296 -24.58 1.14 15.92
N MET A 297 -23.79 1.94 15.21
CA MET A 297 -22.34 1.70 15.08
C MET A 297 -21.60 1.90 16.42
N ASN A 298 -21.97 2.90 17.22
CA ASN A 298 -21.34 3.17 18.49
C ASN A 298 -21.69 2.09 19.52
N GLN A 299 -22.93 1.65 19.58
CA GLN A 299 -23.37 0.54 20.43
C GLN A 299 -22.60 -0.73 20.10
N TRP A 300 -22.50 -1.09 18.82
CA TRP A 300 -21.72 -2.25 18.38
C TRP A 300 -20.24 -2.14 18.75
N VAL A 301 -19.62 -0.96 18.58
CA VAL A 301 -18.22 -0.71 18.95
C VAL A 301 -18.00 -0.89 20.44
N ASN A 302 -18.88 -0.34 21.30
CA ASN A 302 -18.77 -0.43 22.76
C ASN A 302 -18.95 -1.87 23.24
N GLN A 303 -19.98 -2.59 22.81
CA GLN A 303 -20.19 -4.00 23.12
C GLN A 303 -19.00 -4.87 22.73
N LEU A 304 -18.42 -4.59 21.55
CA LEU A 304 -17.25 -5.33 21.09
C LEU A 304 -15.99 -4.98 21.89
N LYS A 305 -15.83 -3.71 22.28
CA LYS A 305 -14.71 -3.21 23.10
C LYS A 305 -14.72 -3.85 24.49
N GLU A 306 -15.88 -3.97 25.12
CA GLU A 306 -16.05 -4.67 26.40
C GLU A 306 -15.69 -6.16 26.29
N ARG A 307 -16.20 -6.83 25.28
CA ARG A 307 -16.01 -8.29 25.10
C ARG A 307 -14.61 -8.67 24.60
N ARG A 308 -13.96 -7.87 23.75
CA ARG A 308 -12.75 -8.24 23.00
C ARG A 308 -11.57 -7.29 23.20
N GLY A 309 -11.77 -6.18 23.89
CA GLY A 309 -10.78 -5.15 24.15
C GLY A 309 -10.52 -4.23 22.95
N PHE A 310 -9.82 -3.13 23.20
CA PHE A 310 -9.61 -2.01 22.28
C PHE A 310 -8.99 -2.42 20.92
N ASN A 311 -7.91 -3.19 20.95
CA ASN A 311 -7.15 -3.51 19.73
C ASN A 311 -7.92 -4.43 18.78
N LYS A 312 -8.61 -5.46 19.31
CA LYS A 312 -9.42 -6.37 18.49
C LYS A 312 -10.62 -5.63 17.90
N THR A 313 -11.26 -4.75 18.66
CA THR A 313 -12.33 -3.88 18.19
C THR A 313 -11.86 -2.95 17.09
N THR A 314 -10.67 -2.35 17.22
CA THR A 314 -10.08 -1.52 16.16
C THR A 314 -9.95 -2.28 14.84
N VAL A 315 -9.44 -3.51 14.88
CA VAL A 315 -9.33 -4.33 13.65
C VAL A 315 -10.69 -4.68 13.07
N ALA A 316 -11.68 -4.97 13.90
CA ALA A 316 -13.04 -5.28 13.47
C ALA A 316 -13.73 -4.07 12.81
N VAL A 317 -13.54 -2.85 13.35
CA VAL A 317 -14.02 -1.60 12.74
C VAL A 317 -13.32 -1.36 11.41
N ALA A 318 -12.00 -1.52 11.34
CA ALA A 318 -11.24 -1.38 10.10
C ALA A 318 -11.73 -2.36 9.02
N ASN A 319 -11.98 -3.62 9.39
CA ASN A 319 -12.54 -4.63 8.48
C ASN A 319 -13.95 -4.25 8.01
N LYS A 320 -14.85 -3.83 8.93
CA LYS A 320 -16.20 -3.37 8.57
C LYS A 320 -16.16 -2.18 7.60
N ASN A 321 -15.32 -1.18 7.89
CA ASN A 321 -15.14 -0.02 7.01
C ASN A 321 -14.63 -0.43 5.62
N ALA A 322 -13.65 -1.32 5.54
CA ALA A 322 -13.16 -1.82 4.26
C ALA A 322 -14.29 -2.46 3.43
N ARG A 323 -15.13 -3.27 4.05
CA ARG A 323 -16.27 -3.92 3.37
C ARG A 323 -17.32 -2.91 2.89
N ILE A 324 -17.63 -1.91 3.71
CA ILE A 324 -18.58 -0.84 3.37
C ILE A 324 -18.03 -0.04 2.18
N ILE A 325 -16.77 0.41 2.25
CA ILE A 325 -16.13 1.20 1.19
C ILE A 325 -16.09 0.43 -0.13
N TRP A 326 -15.73 -0.86 -0.08
CA TRP A 326 -15.76 -1.67 -1.30
C TRP A 326 -17.16 -1.71 -1.92
N SER A 327 -18.20 -1.93 -1.10
CA SER A 327 -19.59 -1.95 -1.58
C SER A 327 -19.99 -0.60 -2.20
N MET A 328 -19.65 0.52 -1.56
CA MET A 328 -19.92 1.87 -2.05
C MET A 328 -19.22 2.14 -3.39
N LEU A 329 -17.95 1.77 -3.53
CA LEU A 329 -17.20 1.97 -4.77
C LEU A 329 -17.66 1.03 -5.90
N ARG A 330 -18.04 -0.21 -5.56
CA ARG A 330 -18.48 -1.21 -6.54
C ARG A 330 -19.83 -0.85 -7.15
N ASN A 331 -20.77 -0.41 -6.31
CA ASN A 331 -22.16 -0.16 -6.68
C ASN A 331 -22.44 1.33 -6.95
N ASP A 332 -21.45 2.18 -6.84
CA ASP A 332 -21.55 3.64 -6.99
C ASP A 332 -22.61 4.28 -6.06
N THR A 333 -22.77 3.74 -4.85
CA THR A 333 -23.79 4.14 -3.88
C THR A 333 -23.24 5.06 -2.80
N GLY A 334 -24.15 5.86 -2.19
CA GLY A 334 -23.86 6.66 -0.99
C GLY A 334 -23.75 5.81 0.28
N TYR A 335 -23.18 6.39 1.35
CA TYR A 335 -23.19 5.78 2.67
C TYR A 335 -24.59 5.85 3.28
N GLN A 336 -25.17 4.69 3.55
CA GLN A 336 -26.41 4.58 4.29
C GLN A 336 -26.09 4.16 5.73
N VAL A 337 -26.54 4.94 6.71
CA VAL A 337 -26.46 4.58 8.13
C VAL A 337 -27.55 3.55 8.37
N VAL A 338 -27.18 2.30 8.54
CA VAL A 338 -28.09 1.22 8.97
C VAL A 338 -28.10 1.16 10.49
#